data_86dd5cbad8f98d4626d1f129e3921dc2
#
_entry.id   86dd5cbad8f98d4626d1f129e3921dc2
#
_cell.length_a   1.000
_cell.length_b   1.000
_cell.length_c   1.000
_cell.angle_alpha   90.00
_cell.angle_beta   90.00
_cell.angle_gamma   90.00
#
_symmetry.space_group_name_H-M   'P 1'
#
loop_
_entity.id
_entity.type
_entity.pdbx_description
1 polymer ?
#
loop_
_entity_poly.entity_id
_entity_poly.type
_entity_poly.pdbx_seq_one_letter_code
_entity_poly.pdbx_strand_id
1 'polypeptide(L)'
;MLKYVSKLAPRSIYTSGKGTTGAGLTAAAVRDELGGWSLEAGALVLGDQGNVCVDELDKMRSEDRSALHEALEQQTVSIAKAGIMATLNSRCSVLAAANPKFGRFDRFKILAEQIDLPSPILSRFDLIFVVEDKPSVKGDSELAQHILQIHQQNTVNYEIEPELLRKYIAYARKNVNPKLTDEANMVLKEFYVSTRNSSGDEESPVPITAVSYTHLRAHETDQYL
;
A
#
# COMPACT_ATOMS: atom_id res chain seq x y z
N MET A 1 -0.17 9.75 -9.42
CA MET A 1 -0.51 9.67 -7.98
C MET A 1 0.63 9.07 -7.17
N LEU A 2 1.05 7.81 -7.34
CA LEU A 2 2.11 7.14 -6.55
C LEU A 2 3.43 7.95 -6.44
N LYS A 3 3.96 8.43 -7.58
CA LYS A 3 5.18 9.26 -7.59
C LYS A 3 5.04 10.57 -6.80
N TYR A 4 3.84 11.15 -6.76
CA TYR A 4 3.58 12.35 -5.97
C TYR A 4 3.58 12.03 -4.48
N VAL A 5 2.88 10.98 -4.07
CA VAL A 5 2.87 10.52 -2.67
C VAL A 5 4.28 10.13 -2.21
N SER A 6 5.05 9.45 -3.06
CA SER A 6 6.44 9.11 -2.75
C SER A 6 7.34 10.32 -2.51
N LYS A 7 7.09 11.44 -3.20
CA LYS A 7 7.84 12.70 -2.97
C LYS A 7 7.36 13.44 -1.71
N LEU A 8 6.08 13.31 -1.39
CA LEU A 8 5.46 14.00 -0.28
C LEU A 8 5.77 13.36 1.07
N ALA A 9 5.77 12.05 1.13
CA ALA A 9 6.01 11.32 2.38
C ALA A 9 7.46 11.51 2.87
N PRO A 10 7.66 11.74 4.17
CA PRO A 10 9.00 11.97 4.75
C PRO A 10 9.98 10.83 4.48
N ARG A 11 9.50 9.59 4.54
CA ARG A 11 10.24 8.37 4.18
C ARG A 11 9.37 7.55 3.23
N SER A 12 9.80 7.42 1.99
CA SER A 12 9.04 6.67 0.99
C SER A 12 9.96 6.04 -0.04
N ILE A 13 9.60 4.83 -0.43
CA ILE A 13 10.25 4.08 -1.51
C ILE A 13 9.23 3.90 -2.63
N TYR A 14 9.65 4.16 -3.86
CA TYR A 14 8.86 3.88 -5.06
C TYR A 14 9.47 2.70 -5.81
N THR A 15 8.66 1.71 -6.13
CA THR A 15 9.07 0.53 -6.88
C THR A 15 7.99 0.10 -7.87
N SER A 16 8.34 -0.77 -8.82
CA SER A 16 7.38 -1.36 -9.77
C SER A 16 7.37 -2.87 -9.63
N GLY A 17 6.20 -3.48 -9.64
CA GLY A 17 6.04 -4.94 -9.58
C GLY A 17 6.70 -5.69 -10.74
N LYS A 18 6.87 -5.04 -11.89
CA LYS A 18 7.49 -5.64 -13.09
C LYS A 18 9.02 -5.62 -13.07
N GLY A 19 9.63 -4.62 -12.46
CA GLY A 19 11.08 -4.34 -12.56
C GLY A 19 11.91 -4.85 -11.38
N THR A 20 11.29 -5.38 -10.37
CA THR A 20 11.97 -5.84 -9.18
C THR A 20 12.51 -7.26 -9.38
N THR A 21 13.83 -7.40 -9.40
CA THR A 21 14.50 -8.69 -9.20
C THR A 21 14.24 -9.19 -7.78
N GLY A 22 14.44 -10.47 -7.47
CA GLY A 22 14.07 -11.10 -6.19
C GLY A 22 14.55 -10.41 -4.90
N ALA A 23 15.53 -9.48 -5.00
CA ALA A 23 15.89 -8.56 -3.92
C ALA A 23 14.97 -7.34 -3.84
N GLY A 24 14.30 -7.00 -4.93
CA GLY A 24 13.73 -5.67 -5.13
C GLY A 24 12.61 -5.30 -4.18
N LEU A 25 11.76 -6.25 -3.78
CA LEU A 25 10.65 -5.96 -2.85
C LEU A 25 10.99 -6.34 -1.40
N THR A 26 11.64 -7.48 -1.19
CA THR A 26 11.85 -8.03 0.16
C THR A 26 13.29 -7.93 0.62
N ALA A 27 14.12 -8.91 0.31
CA ALA A 27 15.56 -8.87 0.46
C ALA A 27 16.20 -10.04 -0.29
N ALA A 28 17.46 -9.89 -0.72
CA ALA A 28 18.23 -10.94 -1.35
C ALA A 28 19.51 -11.24 -0.59
N ALA A 29 19.92 -12.51 -0.68
CA ALA A 29 21.30 -12.87 -0.37
C ALA A 29 22.14 -12.64 -1.61
N VAL A 30 23.12 -11.76 -1.53
CA VAL A 30 24.03 -11.38 -2.58
C VAL A 30 25.45 -11.83 -2.20
N ARG A 31 26.21 -12.28 -3.17
CA ARG A 31 27.58 -12.69 -2.93
C ARG A 31 28.49 -11.44 -2.95
N ASP A 32 29.21 -11.24 -1.87
CA ASP A 32 30.16 -10.15 -1.75
C ASP A 32 31.43 -10.41 -2.61
N GLU A 33 32.17 -9.37 -2.96
CA GLU A 33 33.43 -9.46 -3.72
C GLU A 33 34.48 -10.34 -3.03
N LEU A 34 34.45 -10.43 -1.72
CA LEU A 34 35.29 -11.29 -0.90
C LEU A 34 34.83 -12.74 -0.78
N GLY A 35 33.75 -13.11 -1.51
CA GLY A 35 33.20 -14.47 -1.53
C GLY A 35 32.25 -14.82 -0.37
N GLY A 36 31.98 -13.88 0.54
CA GLY A 36 30.96 -13.97 1.58
C GLY A 36 29.54 -13.77 1.05
N TRP A 37 28.54 -14.13 1.85
CA TRP A 37 27.16 -13.81 1.59
C TRP A 37 26.72 -12.62 2.44
N SER A 38 26.10 -11.63 1.81
CA SER A 38 25.51 -10.45 2.47
C SER A 38 24.01 -10.36 2.14
N LEU A 39 23.26 -9.67 3.01
CA LEU A 39 21.83 -9.39 2.76
C LEU A 39 21.69 -7.99 2.18
N GLU A 40 21.03 -7.90 1.02
CA GLU A 40 20.58 -6.65 0.43
C GLU A 40 19.10 -6.45 0.73
N ALA A 41 18.77 -5.33 1.39
CA ALA A 41 17.42 -4.99 1.78
C ALA A 41 16.61 -4.49 0.58
N GLY A 42 15.40 -5.02 0.40
CA GLY A 42 14.47 -4.57 -0.62
C GLY A 42 13.57 -3.42 -0.17
N ALA A 43 12.65 -3.01 -1.04
CA ALA A 43 11.82 -1.82 -0.87
C ALA A 43 10.98 -1.85 0.42
N LEU A 44 10.41 -2.99 0.80
CA LEU A 44 9.59 -3.12 2.03
C LEU A 44 10.43 -2.93 3.29
N VAL A 45 11.64 -3.48 3.33
CA VAL A 45 12.56 -3.35 4.46
C VAL A 45 13.13 -1.93 4.54
N LEU A 46 13.55 -1.37 3.40
CA LEU A 46 14.03 0.02 3.31
C LEU A 46 12.94 1.03 3.67
N GLY A 47 11.68 0.67 3.40
CA GLY A 47 10.50 1.47 3.73
C GLY A 47 9.99 1.31 5.15
N ASP A 48 10.68 0.55 6.03
CA ASP A 48 10.27 0.37 7.43
C ASP A 48 9.96 1.69 8.11
N GLN A 49 8.83 1.77 8.81
CA GLN A 49 8.26 3.00 9.39
C GLN A 49 8.00 4.12 8.38
N GLY A 50 7.80 3.78 7.10
CA GLY A 50 7.55 4.74 6.02
C GLY A 50 6.41 4.30 5.13
N ASN A 51 6.47 4.76 3.86
CA ASN A 51 5.53 4.38 2.82
C ASN A 51 6.26 3.67 1.67
N VAL A 52 5.68 2.59 1.19
CA VAL A 52 6.16 1.89 -0.02
C VAL A 52 5.10 2.03 -1.10
N CYS A 53 5.46 2.69 -2.19
CA CYS A 53 4.60 2.86 -3.35
C CYS A 53 4.95 1.80 -4.40
N VAL A 54 4.03 0.89 -4.67
CA VAL A 54 4.21 -0.21 -5.63
C VAL A 54 3.35 0.03 -6.85
N ASP A 55 3.97 0.28 -7.98
CA ASP A 55 3.27 0.38 -9.26
C ASP A 55 3.20 -0.98 -9.95
N GLU A 56 2.21 -1.18 -10.82
CA GLU A 56 2.01 -2.43 -11.57
C GLU A 56 1.99 -3.68 -10.65
N LEU A 57 1.26 -3.63 -9.55
CA LEU A 57 1.16 -4.73 -8.58
C LEU A 57 0.66 -6.03 -9.23
N ASP A 58 -0.19 -5.93 -10.25
CA ASP A 58 -0.71 -7.03 -11.06
C ASP A 58 0.38 -7.80 -11.83
N LYS A 59 1.54 -7.16 -12.09
CA LYS A 59 2.67 -7.75 -12.83
C LYS A 59 3.71 -8.43 -11.95
N MET A 60 3.48 -8.49 -10.63
CA MET A 60 4.39 -9.15 -9.71
C MET A 60 4.47 -10.66 -9.95
N ARG A 61 5.64 -11.22 -9.72
CA ARG A 61 5.86 -12.68 -9.75
C ARG A 61 5.23 -13.34 -8.52
N SER A 62 4.92 -14.63 -8.63
CA SER A 62 4.29 -15.40 -7.55
C SER A 62 5.11 -15.41 -6.25
N GLU A 63 6.44 -15.44 -6.37
CA GLU A 63 7.37 -15.44 -5.24
C GLU A 63 7.32 -14.10 -4.49
N ASP A 64 7.30 -12.98 -5.22
CA ASP A 64 7.22 -11.64 -4.66
C ASP A 64 5.84 -11.39 -4.02
N ARG A 65 4.77 -11.98 -4.58
CA ARG A 65 3.41 -11.94 -4.00
C ARG A 65 3.35 -12.62 -2.62
N SER A 66 4.03 -13.76 -2.46
CA SER A 66 4.07 -14.46 -1.18
C SER A 66 4.77 -13.65 -0.10
N ALA A 67 5.89 -13.01 -0.46
CA ALA A 67 6.64 -12.17 0.45
C ALA A 67 5.91 -10.86 0.79
N LEU A 68 5.18 -10.29 -0.17
CA LEU A 68 4.29 -9.15 0.10
C LEU A 68 3.19 -9.54 1.08
N HIS A 69 2.62 -10.74 0.94
CA HIS A 69 1.60 -11.24 1.86
C HIS A 69 2.13 -11.33 3.30
N GLU A 70 3.33 -11.89 3.51
CA GLU A 70 3.98 -11.94 4.82
C GLU A 70 4.20 -10.52 5.38
N ALA A 71 4.75 -9.63 4.58
CA ALA A 71 5.01 -8.25 4.99
C ALA A 71 3.74 -7.47 5.38
N LEU A 72 2.64 -7.65 4.63
CA LEU A 72 1.36 -7.01 4.94
C LEU A 72 0.69 -7.59 6.18
N GLU A 73 0.91 -8.87 6.50
CA GLU A 73 0.29 -9.53 7.63
C GLU A 73 1.09 -9.40 8.92
N GLN A 74 2.40 -9.70 8.84
CA GLN A 74 3.28 -9.80 10.00
C GLN A 74 4.20 -8.60 10.17
N GLN A 75 4.21 -7.69 9.20
CA GLN A 75 5.11 -6.54 9.16
C GLN A 75 6.59 -6.93 9.25
N THR A 76 6.90 -8.13 8.78
CA THR A 76 8.26 -8.70 8.72
C THR A 76 8.50 -9.37 7.37
N VAL A 77 9.76 -9.53 7.03
CA VAL A 77 10.24 -10.31 5.89
C VAL A 77 11.23 -11.35 6.39
N SER A 78 10.89 -12.61 6.22
CA SER A 78 11.74 -13.73 6.62
C SER A 78 12.58 -14.23 5.45
N ILE A 79 13.86 -14.40 5.67
CA ILE A 79 14.81 -14.89 4.67
C ILE A 79 15.54 -16.11 5.21
N ALA A 80 15.52 -17.17 4.41
CA ALA A 80 16.29 -18.39 4.64
C ALA A 80 16.99 -18.77 3.34
N LYS A 81 18.09 -18.09 3.02
CA LYS A 81 18.86 -18.31 1.78
C LYS A 81 20.38 -18.30 2.05
N ALA A 82 21.10 -19.19 1.36
CA ALA A 82 22.56 -19.26 1.40
C ALA A 82 23.16 -19.41 2.82
N GLY A 83 22.46 -20.12 3.71
CA GLY A 83 22.91 -20.30 5.09
C GLY A 83 22.64 -19.10 6.02
N ILE A 84 22.02 -18.03 5.51
CA ILE A 84 21.59 -16.88 6.30
C ILE A 84 20.13 -17.05 6.64
N MET A 85 19.81 -17.01 7.93
CA MET A 85 18.43 -16.91 8.43
C MET A 85 18.27 -15.56 9.12
N ALA A 86 17.36 -14.73 8.63
CA ALA A 86 17.10 -13.41 9.19
C ALA A 86 15.63 -13.06 9.07
N THR A 87 15.11 -12.35 10.06
CA THR A 87 13.80 -11.70 10.02
C THR A 87 14.02 -10.19 10.06
N LEU A 88 13.57 -9.50 9.04
CA LEU A 88 13.74 -8.06 8.87
C LEU A 88 12.40 -7.36 9.08
N ASN A 89 12.39 -6.21 9.73
CA ASN A 89 11.18 -5.42 9.92
C ASN A 89 10.75 -4.76 8.60
N SER A 90 9.45 -4.79 8.33
CA SER A 90 8.81 -4.12 7.19
C SER A 90 7.49 -3.44 7.61
N ARG A 91 7.54 -2.69 8.71
CA ARG A 91 6.42 -1.92 9.26
C ARG A 91 6.18 -0.68 8.42
N CYS A 92 5.61 -0.86 7.24
CA CYS A 92 5.39 0.21 6.27
C CYS A 92 3.93 0.24 5.82
N SER A 93 3.46 1.43 5.44
CA SER A 93 2.22 1.57 4.71
C SER A 93 2.47 1.28 3.24
N VAL A 94 1.65 0.43 2.63
CA VAL A 94 1.78 0.08 1.21
C VAL A 94 0.69 0.79 0.41
N LEU A 95 1.09 1.63 -0.54
CA LEU A 95 0.21 2.22 -1.54
C LEU A 95 0.50 1.59 -2.90
N ALA A 96 -0.45 0.83 -3.41
CA ALA A 96 -0.25 0.08 -4.64
C ALA A 96 -1.18 0.55 -5.77
N ALA A 97 -0.74 0.39 -7.00
CA ALA A 97 -1.57 0.53 -8.18
C ALA A 97 -1.52 -0.77 -9.01
N ALA A 98 -2.68 -1.17 -9.51
CA ALA A 98 -2.84 -2.35 -10.36
C ALA A 98 -3.82 -2.05 -11.50
N ASN A 99 -3.61 -2.69 -12.63
CA ASN A 99 -4.52 -2.60 -13.77
C ASN A 99 -5.48 -3.79 -13.75
N PRO A 100 -6.72 -3.61 -14.24
CA PRO A 100 -7.64 -4.72 -14.40
C PRO A 100 -7.18 -5.68 -15.50
N LYS A 101 -7.47 -6.98 -15.36
CA LYS A 101 -7.09 -8.06 -16.31
C LYS A 101 -7.47 -7.74 -17.75
N PHE A 102 -8.60 -7.09 -17.96
CA PHE A 102 -9.17 -6.82 -19.28
C PHE A 102 -9.00 -5.37 -19.75
N GLY A 103 -8.11 -4.62 -19.12
CA GLY A 103 -7.81 -3.22 -19.45
C GLY A 103 -8.86 -2.21 -18.98
N ARG A 104 -10.05 -2.66 -18.58
CA ARG A 104 -11.13 -1.84 -18.02
C ARG A 104 -11.94 -2.64 -17.02
N PHE A 105 -12.55 -1.94 -16.07
CA PHE A 105 -13.47 -2.55 -15.11
C PHE A 105 -14.86 -2.75 -15.72
N ASP A 106 -15.45 -3.92 -15.45
CA ASP A 106 -16.82 -4.26 -15.78
C ASP A 106 -17.67 -4.14 -14.51
N ARG A 107 -18.73 -3.32 -14.56
CA ARG A 107 -19.60 -3.08 -13.40
C ARG A 107 -20.45 -4.27 -12.98
N PHE A 108 -20.59 -5.24 -13.87
CA PHE A 108 -21.41 -6.43 -13.64
C PHE A 108 -20.63 -7.60 -13.07
N LYS A 109 -19.31 -7.47 -12.95
CA LYS A 109 -18.43 -8.52 -12.41
C LYS A 109 -17.88 -8.15 -11.05
N ILE A 110 -17.64 -9.15 -10.23
CA ILE A 110 -17.01 -8.98 -8.91
C ILE A 110 -15.60 -8.45 -9.08
N LEU A 111 -15.20 -7.47 -8.27
CA LEU A 111 -13.90 -6.81 -8.35
C LEU A 111 -12.72 -7.80 -8.27
N ALA A 112 -12.82 -8.80 -7.39
CA ALA A 112 -11.78 -9.81 -7.21
C ALA A 112 -11.49 -10.65 -8.47
N GLU A 113 -12.47 -10.83 -9.36
CA GLU A 113 -12.30 -11.56 -10.62
C GLU A 113 -11.60 -10.72 -11.69
N GLN A 114 -11.66 -9.42 -11.55
CA GLN A 114 -11.14 -8.47 -12.54
C GLN A 114 -9.70 -8.04 -12.27
N ILE A 115 -9.15 -8.38 -11.12
CA ILE A 115 -7.76 -8.06 -10.73
C ILE A 115 -6.96 -9.36 -10.70
N ASP A 116 -5.74 -9.33 -11.26
CA ASP A 116 -4.84 -10.48 -11.22
C ASP A 116 -4.04 -10.55 -9.92
N LEU A 117 -4.76 -10.59 -8.80
CA LEU A 117 -4.19 -10.75 -7.47
C LEU A 117 -4.95 -11.83 -6.70
N PRO A 118 -4.25 -12.69 -5.95
CA PRO A 118 -4.88 -13.67 -5.08
C PRO A 118 -5.76 -13.00 -4.02
N SER A 119 -6.92 -13.61 -3.71
CA SER A 119 -7.84 -13.10 -2.69
C SER A 119 -7.18 -12.85 -1.33
N PRO A 120 -6.20 -13.66 -0.84
CA PRO A 120 -5.51 -13.37 0.40
C PRO A 120 -4.75 -12.03 0.40
N ILE A 121 -4.19 -11.61 -0.74
CA ILE A 121 -3.53 -10.31 -0.84
C ILE A 121 -4.56 -9.18 -0.86
N LEU A 122 -5.64 -9.33 -1.64
CA LEU A 122 -6.71 -8.33 -1.69
C LEU A 122 -7.34 -8.08 -0.33
N SER A 123 -7.55 -9.11 0.48
CA SER A 123 -8.11 -8.99 1.83
C SER A 123 -7.19 -8.31 2.85
N ARG A 124 -5.92 -8.08 2.53
CA ARG A 124 -4.95 -7.36 3.37
C ARG A 124 -4.92 -5.85 3.08
N PHE A 125 -5.52 -5.40 1.99
CA PHE A 125 -5.67 -3.98 1.74
C PHE A 125 -6.90 -3.44 2.48
N ASP A 126 -6.69 -2.44 3.33
CA ASP A 126 -7.76 -1.81 4.10
C ASP A 126 -8.69 -0.98 3.19
N LEU A 127 -8.16 -0.41 2.12
CA LEU A 127 -8.88 0.43 1.17
C LEU A 127 -8.53 0.05 -0.27
N ILE A 128 -9.57 -0.19 -1.08
CA ILE A 128 -9.44 -0.46 -2.50
C ILE A 128 -10.29 0.54 -3.27
N PHE A 129 -9.65 1.38 -4.09
CA PHE A 129 -10.31 2.38 -4.90
C PHE A 129 -10.30 1.97 -6.38
N VAL A 130 -11.48 1.86 -6.96
CA VAL A 130 -11.64 1.62 -8.40
C VAL A 130 -11.67 2.97 -9.12
N VAL A 131 -10.67 3.20 -9.96
CA VAL A 131 -10.60 4.41 -10.80
C VAL A 131 -11.05 4.04 -12.20
N GLU A 132 -12.27 4.47 -12.56
CA GLU A 132 -12.83 4.27 -13.89
C GLU A 132 -12.58 5.52 -14.76
N ASP A 133 -12.10 5.30 -15.96
CA ASP A 133 -12.05 6.34 -17.01
C ASP A 133 -13.39 6.38 -17.74
N LYS A 134 -14.19 7.42 -17.46
CA LYS A 134 -15.49 7.65 -18.09
C LYS A 134 -15.39 8.85 -19.00
N PRO A 135 -15.52 8.66 -20.34
CA PRO A 135 -15.56 9.77 -21.26
C PRO A 135 -16.65 10.78 -20.88
N SER A 136 -16.28 12.03 -20.72
CA SER A 136 -17.16 13.12 -20.34
C SER A 136 -16.67 14.41 -21.00
N VAL A 137 -17.48 15.00 -21.87
CA VAL A 137 -17.11 16.20 -22.61
C VAL A 137 -16.61 17.32 -21.69
N LYS A 138 -17.26 17.50 -20.55
CA LYS A 138 -16.86 18.51 -19.56
C LYS A 138 -15.56 18.12 -18.85
N GLY A 139 -15.49 16.92 -18.30
CA GLY A 139 -14.30 16.44 -17.57
C GLY A 139 -13.08 16.32 -18.46
N ASP A 140 -13.24 15.82 -19.69
CA ASP A 140 -12.14 15.71 -20.66
C ASP A 140 -11.63 17.08 -21.09
N SER A 141 -12.54 18.06 -21.25
CA SER A 141 -12.16 19.44 -21.56
C SER A 141 -11.38 20.10 -20.42
N GLU A 142 -11.84 19.94 -19.16
CA GLU A 142 -11.15 20.46 -17.98
C GLU A 142 -9.77 19.81 -17.81
N LEU A 143 -9.68 18.50 -18.02
CA LEU A 143 -8.42 17.75 -17.95
C LEU A 143 -7.44 18.21 -19.04
N ALA A 144 -7.91 18.32 -20.28
CA ALA A 144 -7.10 18.80 -21.40
C ALA A 144 -6.59 20.22 -21.14
N GLN A 145 -7.46 21.11 -20.67
CA GLN A 145 -7.08 22.48 -20.32
C GLN A 145 -6.03 22.52 -19.21
N HIS A 146 -6.19 21.71 -18.17
CA HIS A 146 -5.23 21.60 -17.06
C HIS A 146 -3.85 21.14 -17.56
N ILE A 147 -3.81 20.09 -18.41
CA ILE A 147 -2.56 19.59 -19.00
C ILE A 147 -1.87 20.67 -19.83
N LEU A 148 -2.63 21.38 -20.68
CA LEU A 148 -2.09 22.46 -21.50
C LEU A 148 -1.55 23.63 -20.66
N GLN A 149 -2.22 23.98 -19.57
CA GLN A 149 -1.75 25.03 -18.64
C GLN A 149 -0.43 24.64 -17.98
N ILE A 150 -0.30 23.37 -17.52
CA ILE A 150 0.96 22.88 -16.94
C ILE A 150 2.10 22.98 -17.97
N HIS A 151 1.85 22.60 -19.21
CA HIS A 151 2.86 22.70 -20.28
C HIS A 151 3.24 24.16 -20.64
N GLN A 152 2.30 25.08 -20.55
CA GLN A 152 2.57 26.49 -20.86
C GLN A 152 3.30 27.23 -19.74
N GLN A 153 2.91 26.96 -18.50
CA GLN A 153 3.40 27.74 -17.34
C GLN A 153 4.59 27.10 -16.63
N ASN A 154 4.93 25.83 -16.91
CA ASN A 154 5.92 25.02 -16.18
C ASN A 154 5.74 25.05 -14.65
N THR A 155 4.62 25.54 -14.14
CA THR A 155 4.31 25.67 -12.72
C THR A 155 2.99 25.00 -12.43
N VAL A 156 3.00 24.14 -11.44
CA VAL A 156 1.78 23.56 -10.86
C VAL A 156 1.37 24.45 -9.70
N ASN A 157 0.18 25.00 -9.77
CA ASN A 157 -0.35 25.80 -8.67
C ASN A 157 -0.85 24.84 -7.58
N TYR A 158 -0.16 24.80 -6.45
CA TYR A 158 -0.54 23.99 -5.29
C TYR A 158 -1.32 24.87 -4.31
N GLU A 159 -2.44 24.38 -3.79
CA GLU A 159 -3.14 25.03 -2.67
C GLU A 159 -2.28 25.04 -1.40
N ILE A 160 -1.53 23.95 -1.18
CA ILE A 160 -0.56 23.83 -0.10
C ILE A 160 0.78 23.43 -0.70
N GLU A 161 1.83 24.17 -0.38
CA GLU A 161 3.16 23.88 -0.86
C GLU A 161 3.62 22.48 -0.41
N PRO A 162 4.11 21.60 -1.32
CA PRO A 162 4.49 20.23 -0.99
C PRO A 162 5.52 20.11 0.13
N GLU A 163 6.47 21.03 0.22
CA GLU A 163 7.45 21.05 1.31
C GLU A 163 6.83 21.34 2.67
N LEU A 164 5.87 22.27 2.73
CA LEU A 164 5.14 22.55 3.96
C LEU A 164 4.33 21.35 4.41
N LEU A 165 3.62 20.70 3.48
CA LEU A 165 2.83 19.51 3.76
C LEU A 165 3.72 18.35 4.24
N ARG A 166 4.89 18.16 3.63
CA ARG A 166 5.89 17.15 4.07
C ARG A 166 6.36 17.41 5.50
N LYS A 167 6.68 18.66 5.83
CA LYS A 167 7.10 19.06 7.19
C LYS A 167 5.97 18.83 8.19
N TYR A 168 4.74 19.17 7.83
CA TYR A 168 3.55 18.94 8.66
C TYR A 168 3.34 17.45 8.96
N ILE A 169 3.42 16.60 7.94
CA ILE A 169 3.29 15.14 8.11
C ILE A 169 4.42 14.60 9.01
N ALA A 170 5.65 15.05 8.79
CA ALA A 170 6.80 14.63 9.61
C ALA A 170 6.62 15.05 11.08
N TYR A 171 6.14 16.28 11.32
CA TYR A 171 5.84 16.78 12.66
C TYR A 171 4.72 15.98 13.33
N ALA A 172 3.62 15.73 12.61
CA ALA A 172 2.49 14.97 13.14
C ALA A 172 2.91 13.55 13.54
N ARG A 173 3.65 12.86 12.65
CA ARG A 173 4.16 11.50 12.94
C ARG A 173 5.08 11.43 14.16
N LYS A 174 5.84 12.49 14.42
CA LYS A 174 6.78 12.53 15.55
C LYS A 174 6.10 12.90 16.89
N ASN A 175 5.07 13.75 16.86
CA ASN A 175 4.57 14.40 18.05
C ASN A 175 3.12 14.05 18.40
N VAL A 176 2.37 13.44 17.46
CA VAL A 176 0.94 13.13 17.67
C VAL A 176 0.77 11.63 17.89
N ASN A 177 0.35 11.27 19.11
CA ASN A 177 0.00 9.90 19.50
C ASN A 177 -1.49 9.85 19.81
N PRO A 178 -2.36 9.57 18.83
CA PRO A 178 -3.79 9.49 19.05
C PRO A 178 -4.14 8.27 19.93
N LYS A 179 -5.10 8.46 20.84
CA LYS A 179 -5.66 7.36 21.65
C LYS A 179 -7.15 7.26 21.37
N LEU A 180 -7.66 6.05 21.28
CA LEU A 180 -9.10 5.82 21.17
C LEU A 180 -9.78 6.19 22.48
N THR A 181 -10.85 6.98 22.40
CA THR A 181 -11.75 7.22 23.52
C THR A 181 -12.72 6.06 23.69
N ASP A 182 -13.34 5.92 24.86
CA ASP A 182 -14.34 4.87 25.10
C ASP A 182 -15.54 4.99 24.15
N GLU A 183 -15.94 6.22 23.82
CA GLU A 183 -16.99 6.49 22.84
C GLU A 183 -16.60 6.02 21.44
N ALA A 184 -15.38 6.32 20.99
CA ALA A 184 -14.86 5.84 19.71
C ALA A 184 -14.77 4.31 19.65
N ASN A 185 -14.36 3.66 20.76
CA ASN A 185 -14.35 2.20 20.88
C ASN A 185 -15.75 1.60 20.71
N MET A 186 -16.79 2.22 21.30
CA MET A 186 -18.17 1.75 21.13
C MET A 186 -18.64 1.87 19.68
N VAL A 187 -18.41 3.01 19.04
CA VAL A 187 -18.78 3.23 17.64
C VAL A 187 -18.09 2.24 16.70
N LEU A 188 -16.78 2.02 16.89
CA LEU A 188 -16.02 1.06 16.08
C LEU A 188 -16.53 -0.37 16.28
N LYS A 189 -16.84 -0.76 17.52
CA LYS A 189 -17.40 -2.08 17.82
C LYS A 189 -18.77 -2.28 17.16
N GLU A 190 -19.65 -1.31 17.27
CA GLU A 190 -20.99 -1.37 16.64
C GLU A 190 -20.88 -1.44 15.11
N PHE A 191 -20.00 -0.64 14.52
CA PHE A 191 -19.74 -0.68 13.08
C PHE A 191 -19.22 -2.04 12.63
N TYR A 192 -18.24 -2.60 13.36
CA TYR A 192 -17.71 -3.93 13.06
C TYR A 192 -18.78 -5.01 13.10
N VAL A 193 -19.59 -5.02 14.18
CA VAL A 193 -20.65 -6.02 14.36
C VAL A 193 -21.74 -5.86 13.29
N SER A 194 -22.17 -4.64 13.00
CA SER A 194 -23.20 -4.37 11.98
C SER A 194 -22.74 -4.76 10.58
N THR A 195 -21.50 -4.40 10.22
CA THR A 195 -20.92 -4.75 8.90
C THR A 195 -20.76 -6.26 8.74
N ARG A 196 -20.34 -6.96 9.79
CA ARG A 196 -20.19 -8.41 9.75
C ARG A 196 -21.52 -9.14 9.64
N ASN A 197 -22.57 -8.62 10.28
CA ASN A 197 -23.91 -9.23 10.25
C ASN A 197 -24.75 -8.80 9.05
N SER A 198 -24.34 -7.76 8.30
CA SER A 198 -25.06 -7.32 7.10
C SER A 198 -24.88 -8.23 5.89
N SER A 199 -23.87 -9.10 5.89
CA SER A 199 -23.69 -10.16 4.90
C SER A 199 -24.57 -11.36 5.29
N GLY A 200 -25.87 -11.24 5.02
CA GLY A 200 -26.88 -12.23 5.42
C GLY A 200 -26.90 -13.54 4.64
N ASP A 201 -26.04 -13.74 3.67
CA ASP A 201 -25.93 -14.99 2.91
C ASP A 201 -24.63 -15.71 3.30
N GLU A 202 -24.73 -16.97 3.68
CA GLU A 202 -23.61 -17.85 4.06
C GLU A 202 -22.55 -18.02 2.95
N GLU A 203 -22.88 -17.67 1.70
CA GLU A 203 -21.98 -17.75 0.53
C GLU A 203 -21.26 -16.43 0.21
N SER A 204 -21.61 -15.31 0.85
CA SER A 204 -20.95 -14.02 0.60
C SER A 204 -19.61 -13.94 1.35
N PRO A 205 -18.54 -13.46 0.69
CA PRO A 205 -17.26 -13.25 1.39
C PRO A 205 -17.45 -12.26 2.55
N VAL A 206 -16.93 -12.59 3.73
CA VAL A 206 -17.03 -11.76 4.92
C VAL A 206 -16.43 -10.38 4.64
N PRO A 207 -17.22 -9.29 4.69
CA PRO A 207 -16.77 -7.97 4.22
C PRO A 207 -15.67 -7.35 5.10
N ILE A 208 -15.54 -7.81 6.34
CA ILE A 208 -14.51 -7.35 7.26
C ILE A 208 -14.01 -8.51 8.11
N THR A 209 -12.70 -8.67 8.23
CA THR A 209 -12.06 -9.71 9.02
C THR A 209 -11.55 -9.17 10.35
N ALA A 210 -11.28 -10.07 11.30
CA ALA A 210 -10.67 -9.71 12.57
C ALA A 210 -9.28 -9.04 12.39
N VAL A 211 -8.59 -9.34 11.29
CA VAL A 211 -7.30 -8.75 10.94
C VAL A 211 -7.43 -7.25 10.67
N SER A 212 -8.45 -6.82 9.92
CA SER A 212 -8.70 -5.39 9.69
C SER A 212 -8.94 -4.63 11.00
N TYR A 213 -9.60 -5.27 11.98
CA TYR A 213 -9.82 -4.68 13.29
C TYR A 213 -8.55 -4.61 14.14
N THR A 214 -7.67 -5.62 14.06
CA THR A 214 -6.38 -5.61 14.76
C THR A 214 -5.41 -4.61 14.16
N HIS A 215 -5.45 -4.37 12.83
CA HIS A 215 -4.64 -3.33 12.18
C HIS A 215 -4.99 -1.93 12.64
N LEU A 216 -6.27 -1.62 12.88
CA LEU A 216 -6.67 -0.35 13.49
C LEU A 216 -6.00 -0.15 14.85
N ARG A 217 -5.86 -1.22 15.64
CA ARG A 217 -5.21 -1.20 16.96
C ARG A 217 -3.68 -1.20 16.87
N ALA A 218 -3.10 -1.90 15.89
CA ALA A 218 -1.65 -1.98 15.71
C ALA A 218 -1.04 -0.61 15.37
N HIS A 219 -1.73 0.20 14.57
CA HIS A 219 -1.32 1.58 14.29
C HIS A 219 -1.26 2.47 15.54
N GLU A 220 -1.90 2.07 16.65
CA GLU A 220 -1.83 2.76 17.92
C GLU A 220 -0.71 2.25 18.84
N THR A 221 -0.31 0.98 18.71
CA THR A 221 0.62 0.33 19.65
C THR A 221 2.06 0.24 19.13
N ASP A 222 2.29 0.32 17.83
CA ASP A 222 3.64 0.20 17.23
C ASP A 222 4.58 1.39 17.54
N GLN A 223 4.14 2.34 18.32
CA GLN A 223 5.00 3.44 18.79
C GLN A 223 5.64 3.18 20.16
N TYR A 224 5.41 2.00 20.78
CA TYR A 224 5.90 1.67 22.13
C TYR A 224 6.86 0.47 22.16
N LEU A 225 7.27 -0.06 21.02
CA LEU A 225 8.35 -1.05 20.90
C LEU A 225 9.44 -0.47 19.95
#